data_2a58c481354e5c2a5a17b9eab3cb6260
#
_entry.id   2a58c481354e5c2a5a17b9eab3cb6260
#
_cell.length_a   1.000
_cell.length_b   1.000
_cell.length_c   1.000
_cell.angle_alpha   90.00
_cell.angle_beta   90.00
_cell.angle_gamma   90.00
#
_symmetry.space_group_name_H-M   'P 1'
#
loop_
_entity.id
_entity.type
_entity.pdbx_description
1 polymer ?
#
loop_
_entity_poly.entity_id
_entity_poly.type
_entity_poly.pdbx_seq_one_letter_code
_entity_poly.pdbx_strand_id
1 'polypeptide(L)'
;MPNRFTHTFTAGPDDIDIMGHVNNAVWVQWMEAIATAHWMQDAAPEHVERYVWVVTRHEIDYRGNIAQGQSVTAETFIPEGPVGARFDRRIDFRNDAGKVIVSARSTWAMLDKDTLRLTRVSGEIAEAFAPEGGWGG
;
A
#
# COMPACT_ATOMS: atom_id res chain seq x y z
N MET A 1 0.51 11.57 15.34
CA MET A 1 1.41 10.86 14.40
C MET A 1 0.61 10.32 13.24
N PRO A 2 1.05 10.49 12.01
CA PRO A 2 0.37 9.83 10.91
C PRO A 2 0.48 8.31 11.08
N ASN A 3 -0.57 7.60 10.70
CA ASN A 3 -0.54 6.15 10.70
C ASN A 3 0.24 5.66 9.48
N ARG A 4 1.54 5.48 9.67
CA ARG A 4 2.45 5.02 8.62
C ARG A 4 2.94 3.62 8.93
N PHE A 5 3.05 2.83 7.89
CA PHE A 5 3.53 1.46 7.98
C PHE A 5 4.74 1.31 7.07
N THR A 6 5.80 0.68 7.56
CA THR A 6 7.03 0.46 6.78
C THR A 6 7.34 -1.01 6.66
N HIS A 7 7.95 -1.37 5.53
CA HIS A 7 8.42 -2.73 5.29
C HIS A 7 9.62 -2.68 4.34
N THR A 8 10.59 -3.56 4.55
CA THR A 8 11.77 -3.63 3.68
C THR A 8 11.62 -4.81 2.73
N PHE A 9 11.82 -4.54 1.43
CA PHE A 9 11.82 -5.57 0.39
C PHE A 9 13.24 -5.70 -0.18
N THR A 10 13.67 -6.92 -0.41
CA THR A 10 14.96 -7.23 -1.02
C THR A 10 14.73 -7.90 -2.38
N ALA A 11 15.40 -7.41 -3.42
CA ALA A 11 15.24 -7.96 -4.75
C ALA A 11 15.92 -9.32 -4.86
N GLY A 12 15.13 -10.35 -5.12
CA GLY A 12 15.62 -11.71 -5.38
C GLY A 12 15.90 -11.92 -6.87
N PRO A 13 16.49 -13.08 -7.23
CA PRO A 13 16.83 -13.36 -8.62
C PRO A 13 15.64 -13.38 -9.57
N ASP A 14 14.47 -13.80 -9.09
CA ASP A 14 13.26 -13.87 -9.91
C ASP A 14 12.58 -12.50 -10.09
N ASP A 15 13.04 -11.49 -9.38
CA ASP A 15 12.46 -10.13 -9.44
C ASP A 15 13.13 -9.25 -10.50
N ILE A 16 14.20 -9.73 -11.11
CA ILE A 16 15.07 -8.93 -11.98
C ILE A 16 14.77 -9.19 -13.45
N ASP A 17 14.66 -8.10 -14.22
CA ASP A 17 14.44 -8.16 -15.66
C ASP A 17 15.78 -8.27 -16.44
N ILE A 18 15.67 -8.31 -17.77
CA ILE A 18 16.84 -8.45 -18.66
C ILE A 18 17.82 -7.27 -18.52
N MET A 19 17.36 -6.12 -18.04
CA MET A 19 18.20 -4.93 -17.83
C MET A 19 18.96 -4.95 -16.50
N GLY A 20 18.76 -5.99 -15.69
CA GLY A 20 19.37 -6.07 -14.36
C GLY A 20 18.67 -5.24 -13.30
N HIS A 21 17.46 -4.79 -13.55
CA HIS A 21 16.65 -3.98 -12.65
C HIS A 21 15.41 -4.75 -12.21
N VAL A 22 14.82 -4.32 -11.10
CA VAL A 22 13.54 -4.89 -10.65
C VAL A 22 12.48 -4.66 -11.71
N ASN A 23 11.79 -5.72 -12.09
CA ASN A 23 10.71 -5.69 -13.07
C ASN A 23 9.57 -4.80 -12.55
N ASN A 24 8.96 -4.01 -13.43
CA ASN A 24 7.85 -3.13 -13.07
C ASN A 24 6.71 -3.87 -12.36
N ALA A 25 6.42 -5.10 -12.77
CA ALA A 25 5.37 -5.90 -12.13
C ALA A 25 5.70 -6.24 -10.67
N VAL A 26 6.97 -6.38 -10.32
CA VAL A 26 7.40 -6.66 -8.95
C VAL A 26 7.15 -5.46 -8.05
N TRP A 27 7.37 -4.24 -8.53
CA TRP A 27 7.03 -3.03 -7.76
C TRP A 27 5.55 -3.03 -7.40
N VAL A 28 4.68 -3.39 -8.33
CA VAL A 28 3.23 -3.49 -8.08
C VAL A 28 2.93 -4.57 -7.04
N GLN A 29 3.58 -5.73 -7.13
CA GLN A 29 3.42 -6.79 -6.13
C GLN A 29 3.84 -6.31 -4.74
N TRP A 30 4.95 -5.58 -4.62
CA TRP A 30 5.40 -5.02 -3.35
C TRP A 30 4.43 -3.97 -2.81
N MET A 31 3.83 -3.17 -3.68
CA MET A 31 2.80 -2.20 -3.28
C MET A 31 1.59 -2.90 -2.67
N GLU A 32 1.14 -3.97 -3.30
CA GLU A 32 0.00 -4.74 -2.79
C GLU A 32 0.36 -5.49 -1.51
N ALA A 33 1.58 -6.01 -1.42
CA ALA A 33 2.04 -6.70 -0.22
C ALA A 33 2.09 -5.79 1.01
N ILE A 34 2.63 -4.58 0.87
CA ILE A 34 2.69 -3.66 2.01
C ILE A 34 1.30 -3.14 2.41
N ALA A 35 0.42 -2.92 1.44
CA ALA A 35 -0.96 -2.52 1.73
C ALA A 35 -1.69 -3.60 2.52
N THR A 36 -1.56 -4.85 2.10
CA THR A 36 -2.15 -5.99 2.80
C THR A 36 -1.58 -6.14 4.20
N ALA A 37 -0.25 -6.02 4.36
CA ALA A 37 0.39 -6.11 5.67
C ALA A 37 -0.10 -5.03 6.63
N HIS A 38 -0.24 -3.81 6.14
CA HIS A 38 -0.76 -2.70 6.94
C HIS A 38 -2.21 -2.96 7.40
N TRP A 39 -3.06 -3.42 6.48
CA TRP A 39 -4.43 -3.80 6.79
C TRP A 39 -4.47 -4.90 7.86
N MET A 40 -3.69 -5.95 7.67
CA MET A 40 -3.67 -7.09 8.60
C MET A 40 -3.17 -6.70 9.98
N GLN A 41 -2.27 -5.72 10.09
CA GLN A 41 -1.74 -5.28 11.38
C GLN A 41 -2.70 -4.36 12.13
N ASP A 42 -3.30 -3.38 11.46
CA ASP A 42 -3.98 -2.27 12.10
C ASP A 42 -5.50 -2.35 12.10
N ALA A 43 -6.10 -3.11 11.16
CA ALA A 43 -7.55 -3.28 11.16
C ALA A 43 -7.98 -4.21 12.30
N ALA A 44 -9.18 -4.00 12.81
CA ALA A 44 -9.76 -4.89 13.81
C ALA A 44 -9.91 -6.31 13.21
N PRO A 45 -9.67 -7.37 14.00
CA PRO A 45 -9.76 -8.74 13.48
C PRO A 45 -11.09 -9.07 12.81
N GLU A 46 -12.20 -8.57 13.34
CA GLU A 46 -13.52 -8.77 12.74
C GLU A 46 -13.65 -8.09 11.37
N HIS A 47 -12.95 -6.98 11.15
CA HIS A 47 -12.94 -6.31 9.85
C HIS A 47 -12.07 -7.07 8.84
N VAL A 48 -10.92 -7.58 9.28
CA VAL A 48 -10.06 -8.41 8.43
C VAL A 48 -10.79 -9.66 7.96
N GLU A 49 -11.59 -10.27 8.84
CA GLU A 49 -12.35 -11.47 8.50
C GLU A 49 -13.49 -11.18 7.54
N ARG A 50 -14.15 -10.02 7.66
CA ARG A 50 -15.36 -9.69 6.93
C ARG A 50 -15.14 -9.05 5.57
N TYR A 51 -14.07 -8.30 5.41
CA TYR A 51 -13.87 -7.46 4.22
C TYR A 51 -12.61 -7.85 3.46
N VAL A 52 -12.66 -7.66 2.14
CA VAL A 52 -11.49 -7.77 1.26
C VAL A 52 -11.36 -6.49 0.45
N TRP A 53 -10.16 -6.22 -0.02
CA TRP A 53 -9.85 -5.02 -0.79
C TRP A 53 -9.42 -5.40 -2.20
N VAL A 54 -9.86 -4.63 -3.17
CA VAL A 54 -9.42 -4.77 -4.56
C VAL A 54 -8.85 -3.43 -5.04
N VAL A 55 -7.79 -3.50 -5.81
CA VAL A 55 -7.20 -2.31 -6.43
C VAL A 55 -8.05 -1.93 -7.62
N THR A 56 -8.39 -0.64 -7.73
CA THR A 56 -9.09 -0.10 -8.90
C THR A 56 -8.19 0.80 -9.73
N ARG A 57 -7.09 1.31 -9.16
CA ARG A 57 -6.17 2.19 -9.88
C ARG A 57 -4.81 2.23 -9.21
N HIS A 58 -3.76 2.27 -10.02
CA HIS A 58 -2.40 2.61 -9.61
C HIS A 58 -1.89 3.77 -10.44
N GLU A 59 -1.26 4.75 -9.80
CA GLU A 59 -0.44 5.78 -10.46
C GLU A 59 0.97 5.62 -9.90
N ILE A 60 1.94 5.34 -10.74
CA ILE A 60 3.31 5.02 -10.30
C ILE A 60 4.30 5.87 -11.07
N ASP A 61 5.20 6.52 -10.32
CA ASP A 61 6.35 7.22 -10.88
C ASP A 61 7.61 6.41 -10.58
N TYR A 62 8.23 5.92 -11.65
CA TYR A 62 9.50 5.19 -11.57
C TYR A 62 10.65 6.16 -11.83
N ARG A 63 11.37 6.55 -10.78
CA ARG A 63 12.46 7.51 -10.88
C ARG A 63 13.83 6.86 -10.76
N GLY A 64 13.89 5.65 -10.27
CA GLY A 64 15.10 4.88 -10.09
C GLY A 64 14.80 3.41 -9.98
N ASN A 65 15.82 2.62 -9.69
CA ASN A 65 15.67 1.18 -9.56
C ASN A 65 16.76 0.61 -8.65
N ILE A 66 16.68 -0.67 -8.37
CA ILE A 66 17.69 -1.42 -7.64
C ILE A 66 18.04 -2.69 -8.41
N ALA A 67 19.17 -3.28 -8.07
CA ALA A 67 19.64 -4.54 -8.63
C ALA A 67 19.38 -5.68 -7.65
N GLN A 68 19.59 -6.91 -8.12
CA GLN A 68 19.47 -8.10 -7.29
C GLN A 68 20.32 -7.97 -6.02
N GLY A 69 19.75 -8.36 -4.89
CA GLY A 69 20.41 -8.32 -3.60
C GLY A 69 20.30 -6.98 -2.88
N GLN A 70 19.89 -5.93 -3.58
CA GLN A 70 19.66 -4.63 -2.96
C GLN A 70 18.26 -4.55 -2.35
N SER A 71 18.09 -3.63 -1.41
CA SER A 71 16.83 -3.47 -0.67
C SER A 71 16.26 -2.07 -0.81
N VAL A 72 14.94 -2.00 -0.66
CA VAL A 72 14.21 -0.73 -0.53
C VAL A 72 13.37 -0.77 0.73
N THR A 73 13.20 0.38 1.36
CA THR A 73 12.24 0.54 2.45
C THR A 73 11.00 1.19 1.89
N ALA A 74 9.88 0.48 1.96
CA ALA A 74 8.58 0.99 1.56
C ALA A 74 7.88 1.60 2.76
N GLU A 75 7.27 2.77 2.56
CA GLU A 75 6.42 3.42 3.56
C GLU A 75 5.06 3.69 2.93
N THR A 76 4.00 3.33 3.64
CA THR A 76 2.64 3.53 3.17
C THR A 76 1.77 4.20 4.22
N PHE A 77 0.80 4.97 3.76
CA PHE A 77 -0.21 5.62 4.61
C PHE A 77 -1.44 5.98 3.77
N ILE A 78 -2.53 6.28 4.47
CA ILE A 78 -3.77 6.72 3.85
C ILE A 78 -3.83 8.25 3.95
N PRO A 79 -3.70 9.00 2.84
CA PRO A 79 -3.57 10.47 2.89
C PRO A 79 -4.86 11.20 3.21
N GLU A 80 -6.01 10.62 2.84
CA GLU A 80 -7.32 11.25 3.03
C GLU A 80 -8.33 10.22 3.52
N GLY A 81 -9.40 10.68 4.16
CA GLY A 81 -10.49 9.81 4.59
C GLY A 81 -11.17 9.08 3.43
N PRO A 82 -11.95 8.06 3.73
CA PRO A 82 -12.60 7.27 2.68
C PRO A 82 -13.66 8.06 1.93
N VAL A 83 -13.86 7.69 0.66
CA VAL A 83 -14.97 8.20 -0.15
C VAL A 83 -15.81 7.00 -0.56
N GLY A 84 -16.98 6.84 0.06
CA GLY A 84 -17.83 5.67 -0.18
C GLY A 84 -17.11 4.39 0.22
N ALA A 85 -16.90 3.49 -0.75
CA ALA A 85 -16.24 2.21 -0.54
C ALA A 85 -14.71 2.28 -0.78
N ARG A 86 -14.15 3.46 -1.01
CA ARG A 86 -12.77 3.60 -1.49
C ARG A 86 -11.87 4.36 -0.54
N PHE A 87 -10.62 3.91 -0.49
CA PHE A 87 -9.48 4.65 0.05
C PHE A 87 -8.42 4.84 -1.02
N ASP A 88 -7.76 6.00 -1.00
CA ASP A 88 -6.48 6.16 -1.67
C ASP A 88 -5.36 5.86 -0.69
N ARG A 89 -4.26 5.31 -1.20
CA ARG A 89 -3.08 4.97 -0.42
C ARG A 89 -1.84 5.52 -1.12
N ARG A 90 -0.94 6.13 -0.35
CA ARG A 90 0.37 6.56 -0.83
C ARG A 90 1.42 5.52 -0.44
N ILE A 91 2.37 5.29 -1.32
CA ILE A 91 3.48 4.37 -1.07
C ILE A 91 4.75 4.98 -1.66
N ASP A 92 5.78 5.11 -0.84
CA ASP A 92 7.09 5.57 -1.26
C ASP A 92 8.11 4.47 -1.02
N PHE A 93 8.98 4.21 -2.00
CA PHE A 93 10.08 3.27 -1.88
C PHE A 93 11.39 4.06 -1.85
N ARG A 94 12.18 3.88 -0.78
CA ARG A 94 13.45 4.54 -0.59
C ARG A 94 14.60 3.55 -0.72
N ASN A 95 15.65 3.96 -1.41
CA ASN A 95 16.88 3.16 -1.50
C ASN A 95 17.72 3.32 -0.23
N ASP A 96 18.89 2.67 -0.18
CA ASP A 96 19.78 2.71 0.97
C ASP A 96 20.29 4.12 1.30
N ALA A 97 20.31 5.01 0.32
CA ALA A 97 20.68 6.42 0.53
C ALA A 97 19.51 7.27 1.04
N GLY A 98 18.33 6.67 1.23
CA GLY A 98 17.15 7.38 1.69
C GLY A 98 16.41 8.14 0.60
N LYS A 99 16.78 7.96 -0.67
CA LYS A 99 16.16 8.63 -1.80
C LYS A 99 14.91 7.87 -2.23
N VAL A 100 13.81 8.58 -2.45
CA VAL A 100 12.59 8.01 -3.02
C VAL A 100 12.84 7.71 -4.50
N ILE A 101 12.84 6.44 -4.87
CA ILE A 101 13.10 5.99 -6.25
C ILE A 101 11.84 5.51 -6.96
N VAL A 102 10.81 5.13 -6.22
CA VAL A 102 9.48 4.82 -6.77
C VAL A 102 8.46 5.42 -5.83
N SER A 103 7.49 6.14 -6.37
CA SER A 103 6.37 6.65 -5.58
C SER A 103 5.06 6.34 -6.28
N ALA A 104 4.03 6.06 -5.48
CA ALA A 104 2.76 5.60 -6.02
C ALA A 104 1.58 6.13 -5.23
N ARG A 105 0.45 6.23 -5.93
CA ARG A 105 -0.86 6.43 -5.34
C ARG A 105 -1.76 5.33 -5.89
N SER A 106 -2.41 4.60 -4.99
CA SER A 106 -3.30 3.49 -5.35
C SER A 106 -4.68 3.73 -4.78
N THR A 107 -5.71 3.38 -5.55
CA THR A 107 -7.09 3.42 -5.07
C THR A 107 -7.56 2.00 -4.83
N TRP A 108 -8.06 1.76 -3.63
CA TRP A 108 -8.57 0.47 -3.19
C TRP A 108 -10.06 0.57 -2.90
N ALA A 109 -10.83 -0.45 -3.28
CA ALA A 109 -12.26 -0.55 -2.98
C ALA A 109 -12.50 -1.73 -2.05
N MET A 110 -13.37 -1.51 -1.05
CA MET A 110 -13.71 -2.52 -0.06
C MET A 110 -14.93 -3.33 -0.50
N LEU A 111 -14.82 -4.65 -0.41
CA LEU A 111 -15.92 -5.57 -0.69
C LEU A 111 -16.24 -6.37 0.56
N ASP A 112 -17.52 -6.67 0.73
CA ASP A 112 -17.95 -7.72 1.67
C ASP A 112 -17.48 -9.07 1.12
N LYS A 113 -16.78 -9.84 1.95
CA LYS A 113 -16.16 -11.10 1.53
C LYS A 113 -17.20 -12.14 1.08
N ASP A 114 -18.37 -12.15 1.69
CA ASP A 114 -19.41 -13.14 1.41
C ASP A 114 -20.22 -12.78 0.17
N THR A 115 -20.60 -11.51 0.03
CA THR A 115 -21.46 -11.05 -1.07
C THR A 115 -20.67 -10.56 -2.27
N LEU A 116 -19.38 -10.20 -2.09
CA LEU A 116 -18.51 -9.57 -3.07
C LEU A 116 -19.05 -8.24 -3.57
N ARG A 117 -19.88 -7.57 -2.77
CA ARG A 117 -20.41 -6.24 -3.10
C ARG A 117 -19.58 -5.15 -2.49
N LEU A 118 -19.46 -4.03 -3.22
CA LEU A 118 -18.86 -2.81 -2.69
C LEU A 118 -19.57 -2.41 -1.40
N THR A 119 -18.79 -2.14 -0.37
CA THR A 119 -19.31 -1.79 0.95
C THR A 119 -18.67 -0.48 1.39
N ARG A 120 -19.50 0.47 1.82
CA ARG A 120 -19.02 1.75 2.32
C ARG A 120 -18.07 1.55 3.50
N VAL A 121 -16.93 2.21 3.46
CA VAL A 121 -15.97 2.20 4.57
C VAL A 121 -16.54 2.99 5.73
N SER A 122 -16.83 2.30 6.84
CA SER A 122 -17.38 2.96 8.03
C SER A 122 -16.30 3.79 8.73
N GLY A 123 -16.75 4.75 9.57
CA GLY A 123 -15.83 5.52 10.40
C GLY A 123 -15.00 4.65 11.33
N GLU A 124 -15.56 3.55 11.83
CA GLU A 124 -14.86 2.60 12.69
C GLU A 124 -13.70 1.93 11.95
N ILE A 125 -13.92 1.49 10.70
CA ILE A 125 -12.86 0.91 9.89
C ILE A 125 -11.80 1.95 9.56
N ALA A 126 -12.23 3.14 9.15
CA ALA A 126 -11.35 4.23 8.74
C ALA A 126 -10.45 4.72 9.88
N GLU A 127 -10.97 4.74 11.11
CA GLU A 127 -10.26 5.25 12.28
C GLU A 127 -8.94 4.53 12.52
N ALA A 128 -8.87 3.25 12.23
CA ALA A 128 -7.64 2.46 12.41
C ALA A 128 -6.47 2.98 11.54
N PHE A 129 -6.78 3.69 10.45
CA PHE A 129 -5.80 4.18 9.49
C PHE A 129 -5.66 5.70 9.48
N ALA A 130 -6.45 6.39 10.29
CA ALA A 130 -6.39 7.84 10.37
C ALA A 130 -5.11 8.30 11.08
N PRO A 131 -4.55 9.44 10.68
CA PRO A 131 -3.48 10.07 11.45
C PRO A 131 -4.02 10.56 12.78
N GLU A 132 -3.12 10.82 13.72
CA GLU A 132 -3.49 11.45 14.99
C GLU A 132 -4.22 12.76 14.73
N GLY A 133 -5.40 12.92 15.34
CA GLY A 133 -6.25 14.07 15.10
C GLY A 133 -7.15 13.97 13.86
N GLY A 134 -7.16 12.82 13.18
CA GLY A 134 -7.96 12.59 11.98
C GLY A 134 -7.31 13.15 10.72
N TRP A 135 -8.05 13.17 9.60
CA TRP A 135 -7.55 13.68 8.33
C TRP A 135 -7.70 15.19 8.17
N GLY A 136 -8.07 15.88 9.22
CA GLY A 136 -8.20 17.32 9.22
C GLY A 136 -9.49 17.80 8.54
N GLY A 137 -9.80 18.99 8.70
CA GLY A 137 -10.88 19.68 8.02
C GLY A 137 -12.21 19.48 8.59
#